data_9cdd30ec0ab87760853e25fa3869c6d9
#
_entry.id   9cdd30ec0ab87760853e25fa3869c6d9
#
_cell.length_a   1.000
_cell.length_b   1.000
_cell.length_c   1.000
_cell.angle_alpha   90.00
_cell.angle_beta   90.00
_cell.angle_gamma   90.00
#
_symmetry.space_group_name_H-M   'P 1'
#
loop_
_entity.id
_entity.type
_entity.pdbx_description
1 polymer ?
#
loop_
_entity_poly.entity_id
_entity_poly.type
_entity_poly.pdbx_seq_one_letter_code
_entity_poly.pdbx_strand_id
1 'polypeptide(L)'
;TVTVPGPDEIDLCMEIPGKMLAPPGSFHDFFTLAGIAANAGFVVGNDTGPTHIAAHAGARGLALFSSHALPETTGIQHTGFSVIQSADLQVLSPESVLREVERIL
;
A
#
# COMPACT_ATOMS: atom_id res chain seq x y z
N THR A 1 -1.75 8.82 10.32
CA THR A 1 -2.06 8.10 9.07
C THR A 1 -2.11 9.08 7.91
N VAL A 2 -1.58 8.65 6.79
CA VAL A 2 -1.62 9.40 5.53
C VAL A 2 -2.14 8.48 4.44
N THR A 3 -3.08 8.96 3.64
CA THR A 3 -3.55 8.24 2.46
C THR A 3 -3.10 8.96 1.19
N VAL A 4 -2.81 8.18 0.15
CA VAL A 4 -2.36 8.70 -1.14
C VAL A 4 -3.28 8.08 -2.22
N PRO A 5 -4.38 8.77 -2.56
CA PRO A 5 -5.37 8.19 -3.47
C PRO A 5 -4.93 8.21 -4.93
N GLY A 6 -5.37 7.21 -5.68
CA GLY A 6 -5.40 7.26 -7.13
C GLY A 6 -6.67 7.95 -7.66
N PRO A 7 -6.85 7.96 -9.00
CA PRO A 7 -7.95 8.72 -9.63
C PRO A 7 -9.35 8.38 -9.13
N ASP A 8 -9.61 7.11 -8.82
CA ASP A 8 -10.95 6.65 -8.46
C ASP A 8 -11.10 6.38 -6.96
N GLU A 9 -10.16 6.85 -6.15
CA GLU A 9 -10.07 6.46 -4.74
C GLU A 9 -10.25 7.63 -3.76
N ILE A 10 -10.50 8.85 -4.26
CA ILE A 10 -10.56 10.04 -3.40
C ILE A 10 -11.69 9.90 -2.37
N ASP A 11 -12.89 9.53 -2.82
CA ASP A 11 -14.04 9.40 -1.92
C ASP A 11 -13.81 8.31 -0.87
N LEU A 12 -13.20 7.20 -1.28
CA LEU A 12 -12.88 6.11 -0.37
C LEU A 12 -11.84 6.55 0.66
N CYS A 13 -10.81 7.27 0.23
CA CYS A 13 -9.78 7.76 1.13
C CYS A 13 -10.30 8.80 2.11
N MET A 14 -11.34 9.56 1.76
CA MET A 14 -11.97 10.52 2.66
C MET A 14 -12.63 9.85 3.88
N GLU A 15 -12.97 8.57 3.77
CA GLU A 15 -13.51 7.80 4.89
C GLU A 15 -12.44 7.32 5.87
N ILE A 16 -11.17 7.42 5.50
CA ILE A 16 -10.06 6.95 6.33
C ILE A 16 -9.57 8.11 7.21
N PRO A 17 -9.50 7.94 8.53
CA PRO A 17 -8.94 8.97 9.41
C PRO A 17 -7.50 9.28 9.07
N GLY A 18 -7.15 10.55 9.11
CA GLY A 18 -5.80 11.02 8.82
C GLY A 18 -5.78 12.06 7.73
N LYS A 19 -4.60 12.32 7.18
CA LYS A 19 -4.41 13.31 6.14
C LYS A 19 -4.35 12.66 4.77
N MET A 20 -5.11 13.19 3.84
CA MET A 20 -5.03 12.78 2.44
C MET A 20 -4.04 13.67 1.71
N LEU A 21 -3.02 13.07 1.10
CA LEU A 21 -2.03 13.77 0.28
C LEU A 21 -2.44 13.65 -1.18
N ALA A 22 -3.05 14.68 -1.70
CA ALA A 22 -3.42 14.76 -3.11
C ALA A 22 -3.20 16.20 -3.59
N PRO A 23 -2.44 16.41 -4.67
CA PRO A 23 -2.30 17.75 -5.21
C PRO A 23 -3.62 18.20 -5.83
N PRO A 24 -3.97 19.50 -5.75
CA PRO A 24 -5.21 20.00 -6.33
C PRO A 24 -5.30 19.70 -7.84
N GLY A 25 -6.36 19.01 -8.26
CA GLY A 25 -6.64 18.73 -9.66
C GLY A 25 -5.71 17.74 -10.35
N SER A 26 -4.85 17.03 -9.62
CA SER A 26 -3.96 16.04 -10.20
C SER A 26 -3.61 14.95 -9.17
N PHE A 27 -2.80 13.98 -9.62
CA PHE A 27 -2.31 12.89 -8.76
C PHE A 27 -0.79 12.95 -8.70
N HIS A 28 -0.21 12.35 -7.67
CA HIS A 28 1.23 12.31 -7.54
C HIS A 28 1.85 11.48 -8.67
N ASP A 29 2.94 11.95 -9.24
CA ASP A 29 3.74 11.17 -10.15
C ASP A 29 4.53 10.08 -9.39
N PHE A 30 5.20 9.21 -10.11
CA PHE A 30 5.92 8.09 -9.51
C PHE A 30 7.09 8.53 -8.62
N PHE A 31 7.76 9.63 -8.98
CA PHE A 31 8.87 10.15 -8.17
C PHE A 31 8.36 10.70 -6.85
N THR A 32 7.24 11.41 -6.86
CA THR A 32 6.62 11.94 -5.65
C THR A 32 6.12 10.80 -4.75
N LEU A 33 5.49 9.77 -5.33
CA LEU A 33 5.06 8.59 -4.58
C LEU A 33 6.25 7.88 -3.91
N ALA A 34 7.36 7.72 -4.63
CA ALA A 34 8.57 7.12 -4.08
C ALA A 34 9.12 7.95 -2.92
N GLY A 35 9.11 9.28 -3.03
CA GLY A 35 9.56 10.17 -1.97
C GLY A 35 8.69 10.11 -0.73
N ILE A 36 7.37 10.09 -0.91
CA ILE A 36 6.42 9.94 0.21
C ILE A 36 6.67 8.61 0.93
N ALA A 37 6.78 7.52 0.17
CA ALA A 37 7.00 6.19 0.73
C ALA A 37 8.34 6.08 1.44
N ALA A 38 9.39 6.66 0.88
CA ALA A 38 10.73 6.65 1.50
C ALA A 38 10.76 7.34 2.87
N ASN A 39 9.85 8.28 3.10
CA ASN A 39 9.73 9.00 4.36
C ASN A 39 8.66 8.42 5.30
N ALA A 40 7.94 7.39 4.88
CA ALA A 40 6.95 6.73 5.71
C ALA A 40 7.61 5.71 6.65
N GLY A 41 7.10 5.61 7.86
CA GLY A 41 7.55 4.58 8.80
C GLY A 41 7.09 3.18 8.39
N PHE A 42 5.92 3.09 7.77
CA PHE A 42 5.35 1.84 7.30
C PHE A 42 4.29 2.12 6.24
N VAL A 43 4.19 1.26 5.24
CA VAL A 43 3.24 1.41 4.13
C VAL A 43 2.35 0.17 4.04
N VAL A 44 1.06 0.37 3.83
CA VAL A 44 0.13 -0.71 3.53
C VAL A 44 -0.53 -0.39 2.18
N GLY A 45 -0.58 -1.37 1.31
CA GLY A 45 -1.21 -1.19 0.01
C GLY A 45 -1.62 -2.50 -0.64
N ASN A 46 -2.45 -2.38 -1.66
CA ASN A 46 -2.85 -3.52 -2.48
C ASN A 46 -1.77 -3.81 -3.53
N ASP A 47 -1.99 -4.86 -4.34
CA ASP A 47 -1.13 -5.17 -5.48
C ASP A 47 -1.38 -4.17 -6.61
N THR A 48 -0.78 -2.98 -6.50
CA THR A 48 -0.92 -1.88 -7.46
C THR A 48 0.44 -1.22 -7.70
N GLY A 49 0.52 -0.43 -8.77
CA GLY A 49 1.74 0.31 -9.10
C GLY A 49 2.32 1.12 -7.95
N PRO A 50 1.54 1.95 -7.26
CA PRO A 50 2.04 2.71 -6.12
C PRO A 50 2.66 1.86 -5.01
N THR A 51 2.07 0.72 -4.70
CA THR A 51 2.61 -0.20 -3.69
C THR A 51 3.97 -0.76 -4.12
N HIS A 52 4.11 -1.16 -5.38
CA HIS A 52 5.38 -1.66 -5.91
C HIS A 52 6.45 -0.56 -5.94
N ILE A 53 6.07 0.67 -6.27
CA ILE A 53 6.97 1.81 -6.21
C ILE A 53 7.47 2.03 -4.79
N ALA A 54 6.57 2.01 -3.81
CA ALA A 54 6.94 2.14 -2.39
C ALA A 54 7.92 1.05 -1.97
N ALA A 55 7.65 -0.19 -2.33
CA ALA A 55 8.50 -1.31 -1.98
C ALA A 55 9.91 -1.17 -2.57
N HIS A 56 10.02 -0.83 -3.84
CA HIS A 56 11.31 -0.68 -4.50
C HIS A 56 12.02 0.62 -4.12
N ALA A 57 11.31 1.59 -3.57
CA ALA A 57 11.92 2.80 -3.00
C ALA A 57 12.54 2.57 -1.62
N GLY A 58 12.43 1.36 -1.08
CA GLY A 58 13.04 0.98 0.18
C GLY A 58 12.15 1.11 1.41
N ALA A 59 10.87 1.38 1.23
CA ALA A 59 9.94 1.43 2.36
C ALA A 59 9.75 0.04 2.98
N ARG A 60 9.43 0.00 4.27
CA ARG A 60 8.91 -1.19 4.93
C ARG A 60 7.40 -1.20 4.81
N GLY A 61 6.82 -2.35 4.58
CA GLY A 61 5.38 -2.37 4.40
C GLY A 61 4.77 -3.76 4.29
N LEU A 62 3.48 -3.74 4.02
CA LEU A 62 2.65 -4.91 3.85
C LEU A 62 1.82 -4.73 2.58
N ALA A 63 1.90 -5.69 1.68
CA ALA A 63 1.10 -5.72 0.46
C ALA A 63 0.01 -6.77 0.57
N LEU A 64 -1.19 -6.40 0.14
CA LEU A 64 -2.36 -7.28 0.15
C LEU A 64 -2.60 -7.78 -1.28
N PHE A 65 -2.44 -9.07 -1.48
CA PHE A 65 -2.59 -9.71 -2.79
C PHE A 65 -3.86 -10.57 -2.82
N SER A 66 -4.56 -10.53 -3.95
CA SER A 66 -5.66 -11.48 -4.21
C SER A 66 -5.11 -12.81 -4.73
N SER A 67 -5.99 -13.81 -4.86
CA SER A 67 -5.59 -15.11 -5.41
C SER A 67 -5.20 -15.07 -6.89
N HIS A 68 -5.53 -13.98 -7.59
CA HIS A 68 -5.23 -13.83 -9.02
C HIS A 68 -3.83 -13.26 -9.28
N ALA A 69 -3.14 -12.84 -8.24
CA ALA A 69 -1.80 -12.29 -8.34
C ALA A 69 -0.79 -13.22 -7.68
N LEU A 70 0.39 -13.36 -8.29
CA LEU A 70 1.47 -14.19 -7.76
C LEU A 70 2.59 -13.27 -7.26
N PRO A 71 2.76 -13.11 -5.93
CA PRO A 71 3.82 -12.25 -5.39
C PRO A 71 5.20 -12.58 -5.92
N GLU A 72 5.49 -13.86 -6.15
CA GLU A 72 6.79 -14.34 -6.61
C GLU A 72 7.14 -13.86 -8.04
N THR A 73 6.15 -13.47 -8.85
CA THR A 73 6.41 -12.97 -10.20
C THR A 73 6.58 -11.45 -10.26
N THR A 74 6.32 -10.74 -9.16
CA THR A 74 6.35 -9.28 -9.12
C THR A 74 7.66 -8.72 -8.57
N GLY A 75 8.48 -9.56 -7.93
CA GLY A 75 9.72 -9.12 -7.29
C GLY A 75 9.54 -8.44 -5.94
N ILE A 76 8.33 -8.27 -5.45
CA ILE A 76 8.07 -7.59 -4.17
C ILE A 76 8.66 -8.34 -2.98
N GLN A 77 8.85 -9.65 -3.11
CA GLN A 77 9.47 -10.48 -2.07
C GLN A 77 10.94 -10.15 -1.82
N HIS A 78 11.58 -9.45 -2.76
CA HIS A 78 12.98 -9.03 -2.62
C HIS A 78 13.11 -7.62 -2.03
N THR A 79 12.03 -7.07 -1.52
CA THR A 79 11.97 -5.74 -0.90
C THR A 79 11.75 -5.86 0.60
N GLY A 80 11.61 -4.74 1.28
CA GLY A 80 11.25 -4.68 2.70
C GLY A 80 9.77 -4.95 2.98
N PHE A 81 9.01 -5.37 1.99
CA PHE A 81 7.57 -5.64 2.15
C PHE A 81 7.32 -7.10 2.49
N SER A 82 6.37 -7.32 3.40
CA SER A 82 5.72 -8.61 3.60
C SER A 82 4.44 -8.67 2.76
N VAL A 83 3.89 -9.86 2.58
CA VAL A 83 2.70 -10.07 1.76
C VAL A 83 1.66 -10.86 2.52
N ILE A 84 0.40 -10.44 2.46
CA ILE A 84 -0.75 -11.27 2.78
C ILE A 84 -1.44 -11.60 1.46
N GLN A 85 -1.71 -12.87 1.22
CA GLN A 85 -2.49 -13.31 0.07
C GLN A 85 -3.82 -13.87 0.54
N SER A 86 -4.92 -13.36 -0.03
CA SER A 86 -6.27 -13.82 0.29
C SER A 86 -7.02 -14.10 -1.01
N ALA A 87 -7.82 -15.17 -1.03
CA ALA A 87 -8.64 -15.50 -2.20
C ALA A 87 -9.59 -14.36 -2.58
N ASP A 88 -10.09 -13.63 -1.58
CA ASP A 88 -10.94 -12.47 -1.76
C ASP A 88 -10.56 -11.43 -0.71
N LEU A 89 -10.09 -10.27 -1.15
CA LEU A 89 -9.70 -9.20 -0.23
C LEU A 89 -10.87 -8.65 0.57
N GLN A 90 -12.10 -8.82 0.10
CA GLN A 90 -13.29 -8.37 0.83
C GLN A 90 -13.55 -9.19 2.11
N VAL A 91 -13.07 -10.43 2.15
CA VAL A 91 -13.20 -11.29 3.34
C VAL A 91 -11.99 -11.22 4.26
N LEU A 92 -10.93 -10.53 3.84
CA LEU A 92 -9.77 -10.30 4.68
C LEU A 92 -10.12 -9.22 5.72
N SER A 93 -10.14 -9.58 7.00
CA SER A 93 -10.54 -8.65 8.05
C SER A 93 -9.48 -7.58 8.31
N PRO A 94 -9.90 -6.35 8.64
CA PRO A 94 -8.97 -5.32 9.07
C PRO A 94 -8.14 -5.74 10.29
N GLU A 95 -8.72 -6.51 11.20
CA GLU A 95 -8.04 -7.02 12.40
C GLU A 95 -6.90 -7.95 12.04
N SER A 96 -7.06 -8.80 11.02
CA SER A 96 -5.99 -9.68 10.55
C SER A 96 -4.83 -8.87 9.94
N VAL A 97 -5.15 -7.84 9.19
CA VAL A 97 -4.14 -6.94 8.61
C VAL A 97 -3.39 -6.20 9.71
N LEU A 98 -4.10 -5.64 10.67
CA LEU A 98 -3.50 -4.91 11.79
C LEU A 98 -2.58 -5.83 12.61
N ARG A 99 -3.02 -7.05 12.88
CA ARG A 99 -2.22 -8.03 13.62
C ARG A 99 -0.90 -8.34 12.90
N GLU A 100 -0.94 -8.45 11.58
CA GLU A 100 0.26 -8.68 10.78
C GLU A 100 1.19 -7.46 10.79
N VAL A 101 0.63 -6.26 10.70
CA VAL A 101 1.41 -5.02 10.83
C VAL A 101 2.12 -4.96 12.19
N GLU A 102 1.40 -5.26 13.27
CA GLU A 102 1.97 -5.26 14.62
C GLU A 102 3.08 -6.32 14.77
N ARG A 103 2.92 -7.48 14.13
CA ARG A 103 3.93 -8.53 14.16
C ARG A 103 5.22 -8.11 13.46
N ILE A 104 5.10 -7.35 12.37
CA ILE A 104 6.25 -6.91 11.57
C ILE A 104 6.96 -5.71 12.23
N LEU A 105 6.17 -4.83 12.84
CA LEU A 105 6.73 -3.68 13.55
C LEU A 105 7.42 -4.15 14.84
#